data_c24d3853e24a5f9b709be5344e4db326
#
_entry.id   c24d3853e24a5f9b709be5344e4db326
#
_cell.length_a   1.000
_cell.length_b   1.000
_cell.length_c   1.000
_cell.angle_alpha   90.00
_cell.angle_beta   90.00
_cell.angle_gamma   90.00
#
_symmetry.space_group_name_H-M   'P 1'
#
loop_
_entity.id
_entity.type
_entity.pdbx_description
1 polymer ?
#
loop_
_entity_poly.entity_id
_entity_poly.type
_entity_poly.pdbx_seq_one_letter_code
_entity_poly.pdbx_strand_id
1 'polypeptide(L)'
;MLFNTLALISLLIVLMLLNTLVGICPSLLACLIRWKESVNLDASVKLGRDRDIMALCMLIPFCLTVFRFRLYDPSWTDGMLPNPRLAAIIGIFAAYVALRSVLEYGFRSKKMNPKTYKTACKASYTFFSVLTLLLLLTGGVLSFIGVNPEDIKNAMLWISALIYMLFIIRKFQIFVSSCSFFSGFLYLCALELIPTGAVIASAVIF
;
A
#
# COMPACT_ATOMS: atom_id res chain seq x y z
N MET A 1 8.25 24.70 -2.42
CA MET A 1 6.84 25.09 -2.10
C MET A 1 5.88 23.91 -2.21
N LEU A 2 5.86 23.18 -3.32
CA LEU A 2 4.92 22.05 -3.55
C LEU A 2 4.91 21.00 -2.42
N PHE A 3 6.08 20.61 -1.90
CA PHE A 3 6.18 19.67 -0.79
C PHE A 3 5.45 20.15 0.47
N ASN A 4 5.67 21.40 0.88
CA ASN A 4 5.08 21.95 2.09
C ASN A 4 3.56 22.11 1.97
N THR A 5 3.05 22.50 0.79
CA THR A 5 1.61 22.59 0.55
C THR A 5 0.95 21.21 0.57
N LEU A 6 1.55 20.20 -0.07
CA LEU A 6 1.04 18.82 -0.03
C LEU A 6 1.15 18.22 1.36
N ALA A 7 2.20 18.53 2.12
CA ALA A 7 2.34 18.08 3.51
C ALA A 7 1.24 18.67 4.40
N LEU A 8 0.93 19.96 4.24
CA LEU A 8 -0.16 20.60 4.97
C LEU A 8 -1.52 19.98 4.61
N ILE A 9 -1.80 19.81 3.32
CA ILE A 9 -3.03 19.15 2.85
C ILE A 9 -3.13 17.74 3.41
N SER A 10 -2.04 16.97 3.35
CA SER A 10 -1.96 15.62 3.89
C SER A 10 -2.26 15.59 5.40
N LEU A 11 -1.69 16.52 6.15
CA LEU A 11 -1.95 16.63 7.59
C LEU A 11 -3.43 16.93 7.87
N LEU A 12 -4.03 17.85 7.15
CA LEU A 12 -5.46 18.20 7.30
C LEU A 12 -6.34 16.98 6.98
N ILE A 13 -6.05 16.24 5.90
CA ILE A 13 -6.79 15.03 5.54
C ILE A 13 -6.68 13.98 6.64
N VAL A 14 -5.48 13.72 7.16
CA VAL A 14 -5.26 12.74 8.24
C VAL A 14 -6.01 13.16 9.51
N LEU A 15 -6.01 14.44 9.87
CA LEU A 15 -6.74 14.95 11.03
C LEU A 15 -8.26 14.80 10.86
N MET A 16 -8.80 15.10 9.68
CA MET A 16 -10.24 14.91 9.40
C MET A 16 -10.65 13.43 9.46
N LEU A 17 -9.78 12.53 9.03
CA LEU A 17 -10.04 11.09 9.03
C LEU A 17 -9.68 10.39 10.35
N LEU A 18 -9.17 11.11 11.34
CA LEU A 18 -8.64 10.52 12.57
C LEU A 18 -9.71 9.69 13.31
N ASN A 19 -10.94 10.18 13.39
CA ASN A 19 -12.05 9.44 14.00
C ASN A 19 -12.38 8.15 13.23
N THR A 20 -12.38 8.21 11.90
CA THR A 20 -12.62 7.03 11.04
C THR A 20 -11.46 6.05 11.18
N LEU A 21 -10.23 6.55 11.24
CA LEU A 21 -9.01 5.76 11.41
C LEU A 21 -9.02 5.01 12.74
N VAL A 22 -9.31 5.68 13.84
CA VAL A 22 -9.42 5.05 15.17
C VAL A 22 -10.50 3.98 15.18
N GLY A 23 -11.65 4.26 14.56
CA GLY A 23 -12.77 3.31 14.49
C GLY A 23 -12.48 2.05 13.65
N ILE A 24 -11.72 2.18 12.56
CA ILE A 24 -11.42 1.04 11.66
C ILE A 24 -10.11 0.33 12.01
N CYS A 25 -9.19 0.97 12.74
CA CYS A 25 -7.86 0.45 13.07
C CYS A 25 -7.89 -0.96 13.68
N PRO A 26 -8.74 -1.30 14.65
CA PRO A 26 -8.82 -2.65 15.20
C PRO A 26 -9.15 -3.70 14.13
N SER A 27 -10.08 -3.37 13.21
CA SER A 27 -10.47 -4.26 12.10
C SER A 27 -9.34 -4.42 11.08
N LEU A 28 -8.58 -3.36 10.78
CA LEU A 28 -7.42 -3.43 9.89
C LEU A 28 -6.31 -4.30 10.49
N LEU A 29 -6.03 -4.15 11.79
CA LEU A 29 -5.05 -4.98 12.50
C LEU A 29 -5.50 -6.44 12.59
N ALA A 30 -6.79 -6.70 12.84
CA ALA A 30 -7.33 -8.06 12.83
C ALA A 30 -7.15 -8.75 11.46
N CYS A 31 -7.26 -8.01 10.35
CA CYS A 31 -7.00 -8.53 9.00
C CYS A 31 -5.54 -8.97 8.78
N LEU A 32 -4.57 -8.36 9.47
CA LEU A 32 -3.17 -8.80 9.43
C LEU A 32 -3.00 -10.18 10.08
N ILE A 33 -3.75 -10.43 11.17
CA ILE A 33 -3.62 -11.65 11.96
C ILE A 33 -4.45 -12.79 11.33
N ARG A 34 -5.67 -12.48 10.86
CA ARG A 34 -6.62 -13.49 10.37
C ARG A 34 -7.20 -13.10 9.00
N TRP A 35 -6.97 -13.94 7.98
CA TRP A 35 -7.52 -13.68 6.63
C TRP A 35 -9.06 -13.63 6.59
N LYS A 36 -9.76 -14.36 7.48
CA LYS A 36 -11.22 -14.35 7.58
C LYS A 36 -11.77 -12.98 7.96
N GLU A 37 -11.01 -12.17 8.69
CA GLU A 37 -11.43 -10.81 9.06
C GLU A 37 -11.47 -9.88 7.85
N SER A 38 -10.65 -10.12 6.82
CA SER A 38 -10.76 -9.41 5.54
C SER A 38 -12.10 -9.67 4.84
N VAL A 39 -12.64 -10.90 4.98
CA VAL A 39 -13.97 -11.26 4.45
C VAL A 39 -15.07 -10.58 5.27
N ASN A 40 -14.96 -10.60 6.59
CA ASN A 40 -15.91 -9.95 7.50
C ASN A 40 -15.95 -8.44 7.29
N LEU A 41 -14.80 -7.80 7.12
CA LEU A 41 -14.69 -6.37 6.86
C LEU A 41 -15.38 -6.00 5.55
N ASP A 42 -15.24 -6.82 4.51
CA ASP A 42 -15.87 -6.61 3.21
C ASP A 42 -17.38 -6.90 3.22
N ALA A 43 -17.86 -7.71 4.15
CA ALA A 43 -19.29 -7.98 4.36
C ALA A 43 -20.02 -6.76 4.96
N SER A 44 -19.32 -5.92 5.71
CA SER A 44 -19.87 -4.66 6.23
C SER A 44 -19.70 -3.52 5.21
N VAL A 45 -20.82 -3.05 4.67
CA VAL A 45 -20.82 -1.95 3.67
C VAL A 45 -20.14 -0.69 4.20
N LYS A 46 -20.37 -0.34 5.47
CA LYS A 46 -19.78 0.83 6.11
C LYS A 46 -18.26 0.67 6.24
N LEU A 47 -17.79 -0.41 6.88
CA LEU A 47 -16.36 -0.64 7.11
C LEU A 47 -15.60 -0.79 5.79
N GLY A 48 -16.19 -1.46 4.79
CA GLY A 48 -15.58 -1.61 3.47
C GLY A 48 -15.40 -0.27 2.75
N ARG A 49 -16.40 0.62 2.84
CA ARG A 49 -16.31 1.96 2.26
C ARG A 49 -15.28 2.83 3.00
N ASP A 50 -15.30 2.81 4.33
CA ASP A 50 -14.38 3.59 5.15
C ASP A 50 -12.92 3.17 4.90
N ARG A 51 -12.66 1.86 4.72
CA ARG A 51 -11.36 1.33 4.30
C ARG A 51 -10.94 1.87 2.93
N ASP A 52 -11.84 1.81 1.93
CA ASP A 52 -11.53 2.24 0.56
C ASP A 52 -11.21 3.74 0.51
N ILE A 53 -11.99 4.56 1.23
CA ILE A 53 -11.73 6.01 1.37
C ILE A 53 -10.39 6.25 2.06
N MET A 54 -10.12 5.53 3.16
CA MET A 54 -8.88 5.66 3.90
C MET A 54 -7.66 5.33 3.02
N ALA A 55 -7.71 4.23 2.28
CA ALA A 55 -6.62 3.85 1.39
C ALA A 55 -6.34 4.92 0.32
N LEU A 56 -7.39 5.52 -0.24
CA LEU A 56 -7.24 6.61 -1.21
C LEU A 56 -6.60 7.84 -0.58
N CYS A 57 -7.06 8.25 0.60
CA CYS A 57 -6.51 9.41 1.30
C CYS A 57 -5.06 9.20 1.78
N MET A 58 -4.68 7.96 2.11
CA MET A 58 -3.32 7.62 2.52
C MET A 58 -2.30 7.62 1.37
N LEU A 59 -2.74 7.76 0.12
CA LEU A 59 -1.83 7.81 -1.04
C LEU A 59 -0.89 9.02 -0.97
N ILE A 60 -1.41 10.19 -0.62
CA ILE A 60 -0.60 11.42 -0.53
C ILE A 60 0.44 11.33 0.60
N PRO A 61 0.08 11.01 1.86
CA PRO A 61 1.05 10.80 2.94
C PRO A 61 2.11 9.74 2.58
N PHE A 62 1.71 8.65 1.92
CA PHE A 62 2.64 7.63 1.47
C PHE A 62 3.68 8.19 0.49
N CYS A 63 3.24 8.86 -0.58
CA CYS A 63 4.17 9.45 -1.56
C CYS A 63 5.12 10.48 -0.93
N LEU A 64 4.61 11.30 0.02
CA LEU A 64 5.45 12.26 0.74
C LEU A 64 6.50 11.56 1.62
N THR A 65 6.13 10.46 2.28
CA THR A 65 7.05 9.66 3.09
C THR A 65 8.13 9.01 2.22
N VAL A 66 7.73 8.40 1.10
CA VAL A 66 8.65 7.80 0.12
C VAL A 66 9.63 8.85 -0.41
N PHE A 67 9.15 10.05 -0.75
CA PHE A 67 9.98 11.16 -1.20
C PHE A 67 10.93 11.65 -0.11
N ARG A 68 10.43 11.87 1.12
CA ARG A 68 11.20 12.43 2.25
C ARG A 68 12.37 11.55 2.64
N PHE A 69 12.15 10.23 2.73
CA PHE A 69 13.13 9.25 3.18
C PHE A 69 13.84 8.52 2.02
N ARG A 70 13.62 8.97 0.78
CA ARG A 70 14.24 8.37 -0.41
C ARG A 70 14.07 6.84 -0.48
N LEU A 71 12.87 6.34 -0.16
CA LEU A 71 12.59 4.90 -0.21
C LEU A 71 12.55 4.36 -1.64
N TYR A 72 12.14 5.21 -2.59
CA TYR A 72 12.17 4.98 -4.02
C TYR A 72 13.06 6.05 -4.65
N ASP A 73 14.24 5.65 -5.07
CA ASP A 73 15.30 6.59 -5.52
C ASP A 73 16.04 6.02 -6.75
N PRO A 74 15.37 5.97 -7.92
CA PRO A 74 16.00 5.50 -9.13
C PRO A 74 17.03 6.53 -9.64
N SER A 75 18.11 6.05 -10.25
CA SER A 75 19.26 6.87 -10.68
C SER A 75 18.88 8.00 -11.65
N TRP A 76 17.82 7.82 -12.47
CA TRP A 76 17.35 8.87 -13.38
C TRP A 76 16.73 10.08 -12.66
N THR A 77 16.43 9.97 -11.38
CA THR A 77 15.95 11.10 -10.56
C THR A 77 17.10 11.91 -9.95
N ASP A 78 18.34 11.42 -10.06
CA ASP A 78 19.51 12.12 -9.58
C ASP A 78 19.71 13.43 -10.38
N GLY A 79 19.91 14.53 -9.66
CA GLY A 79 20.00 15.85 -10.28
C GLY A 79 18.67 16.54 -10.59
N MET A 80 17.53 15.89 -10.42
CA MET A 80 16.23 16.56 -10.55
C MET A 80 15.96 17.51 -9.37
N LEU A 81 15.32 18.65 -9.69
CA LEU A 81 14.81 19.56 -8.67
C LEU A 81 13.78 18.82 -7.80
N PRO A 82 13.61 19.23 -6.52
CA PRO A 82 12.69 18.53 -5.59
C PRO A 82 11.24 18.45 -6.07
N ASN A 83 10.73 19.47 -6.75
CA ASN A 83 9.34 19.50 -7.22
C ASN A 83 9.05 18.48 -8.35
N PRO A 84 9.81 18.43 -9.46
CA PRO A 84 9.61 17.42 -10.51
C PRO A 84 9.88 16.00 -10.00
N ARG A 85 10.83 15.80 -9.08
CA ARG A 85 11.07 14.50 -8.47
C ARG A 85 9.87 13.99 -7.68
N LEU A 86 9.25 14.85 -6.86
CA LEU A 86 8.03 14.51 -6.15
C LEU A 86 6.88 14.17 -7.12
N ALA A 87 6.71 14.97 -8.18
CA ALA A 87 5.71 14.71 -9.21
C ALA A 87 5.93 13.36 -9.93
N ALA A 88 7.19 13.02 -10.21
CA ALA A 88 7.57 11.74 -10.81
C ALA A 88 7.22 10.56 -9.91
N ILE A 89 7.51 10.64 -8.60
CA ILE A 89 7.14 9.61 -7.63
C ILE A 89 5.63 9.42 -7.58
N ILE A 90 4.86 10.51 -7.49
CA ILE A 90 3.39 10.43 -7.51
C ILE A 90 2.90 9.80 -8.82
N GLY A 91 3.48 10.17 -9.95
CA GLY A 91 3.15 9.61 -11.27
C GLY A 91 3.40 8.10 -11.36
N ILE A 92 4.54 7.63 -10.84
CA ILE A 92 4.88 6.19 -10.84
C ILE A 92 3.91 5.39 -9.98
N PHE A 93 3.59 5.87 -8.77
CA PHE A 93 2.63 5.17 -7.92
C PHE A 93 1.21 5.24 -8.50
N ALA A 94 0.80 6.33 -9.12
CA ALA A 94 -0.47 6.41 -9.85
C ALA A 94 -0.51 5.42 -11.02
N ALA A 95 0.57 5.32 -11.81
CA ALA A 95 0.69 4.35 -12.89
C ALA A 95 0.66 2.90 -12.37
N TYR A 96 1.32 2.62 -11.25
CA TYR A 96 1.26 1.32 -10.58
C TYR A 96 -0.18 0.95 -10.19
N VAL A 97 -0.91 1.86 -9.54
CA VAL A 97 -2.31 1.64 -9.15
C VAL A 97 -3.20 1.43 -10.38
N ALA A 98 -2.99 2.21 -11.44
CA ALA A 98 -3.74 2.07 -12.70
C ALA A 98 -3.45 0.71 -13.37
N LEU A 99 -2.18 0.34 -13.51
CA LEU A 99 -1.78 -0.95 -14.08
C LEU A 99 -2.40 -2.11 -13.30
N ARG A 100 -2.32 -2.07 -11.97
CA ARG A 100 -2.92 -3.06 -11.12
C ARG A 100 -4.43 -3.16 -11.31
N SER A 101 -5.14 -2.04 -11.39
CA SER A 101 -6.59 -2.01 -11.64
C SER A 101 -6.96 -2.64 -12.98
N VAL A 102 -6.16 -2.39 -14.03
CA VAL A 102 -6.33 -3.02 -15.34
C VAL A 102 -6.11 -4.53 -15.25
N LEU A 103 -5.08 -4.98 -14.56
CA LEU A 103 -4.82 -6.41 -14.36
C LEU A 103 -5.95 -7.08 -13.55
N GLU A 104 -6.43 -6.45 -12.48
CA GLU A 104 -7.57 -6.95 -11.68
C GLU A 104 -8.83 -7.10 -12.53
N TYR A 105 -9.08 -6.18 -13.46
CA TYR A 105 -10.20 -6.28 -14.39
C TYR A 105 -10.00 -7.39 -15.42
N GLY A 106 -8.80 -7.47 -16.02
CA GLY A 106 -8.48 -8.45 -17.07
C GLY A 106 -8.45 -9.90 -16.57
N PHE A 107 -7.94 -10.12 -15.36
CA PHE A 107 -7.82 -11.45 -14.74
C PHE A 107 -9.08 -11.92 -14.01
N ARG A 108 -10.19 -11.22 -14.11
CA ARG A 108 -11.47 -11.64 -13.53
C ARG A 108 -11.97 -12.92 -14.19
N SER A 109 -11.63 -14.06 -13.59
CA SER A 109 -12.00 -15.37 -14.11
C SER A 109 -13.44 -15.77 -13.74
N LYS A 110 -14.13 -16.41 -14.69
CA LYS A 110 -15.45 -17.03 -14.45
C LYS A 110 -15.40 -18.22 -13.48
N LYS A 111 -14.21 -18.80 -13.26
CA LYS A 111 -14.01 -20.00 -12.41
C LYS A 111 -13.93 -19.70 -10.92
N MET A 112 -13.74 -18.43 -10.54
CA MET A 112 -13.59 -18.02 -9.15
C MET A 112 -14.85 -17.37 -8.62
N ASN A 113 -15.17 -17.62 -7.33
CA ASN A 113 -16.30 -16.92 -6.69
C ASN A 113 -16.06 -15.40 -6.72
N PRO A 114 -16.94 -14.61 -7.37
CA PRO A 114 -16.74 -13.18 -7.56
C PRO A 114 -16.63 -12.40 -6.23
N LYS A 115 -17.25 -12.87 -5.15
CA LYS A 115 -17.13 -12.26 -3.83
C LYS A 115 -15.72 -12.44 -3.28
N THR A 116 -15.17 -13.65 -3.30
CA THR A 116 -13.81 -13.95 -2.80
C THR A 116 -12.76 -13.22 -3.62
N TYR A 117 -12.92 -13.17 -4.95
CA TYR A 117 -12.02 -12.39 -5.80
C TYR A 117 -12.01 -10.92 -5.42
N LYS A 118 -13.18 -10.30 -5.27
CA LYS A 118 -13.31 -8.91 -4.86
C LYS A 118 -12.66 -8.66 -3.50
N THR A 119 -12.89 -9.54 -2.52
CA THR A 119 -12.25 -9.42 -1.20
C THR A 119 -10.72 -9.54 -1.29
N ALA A 120 -10.20 -10.46 -2.10
CA ALA A 120 -8.77 -10.60 -2.32
C ALA A 120 -8.15 -9.34 -2.97
N CYS A 121 -8.82 -8.74 -3.96
CA CYS A 121 -8.39 -7.48 -4.56
C CYS A 121 -8.40 -6.33 -3.55
N LYS A 122 -9.46 -6.24 -2.75
CA LYS A 122 -9.61 -5.19 -1.74
C LYS A 122 -8.72 -5.34 -0.50
N ALA A 123 -8.19 -6.54 -0.23
CA ALA A 123 -7.22 -6.75 0.84
C ALA A 123 -6.01 -5.82 0.71
N SER A 124 -5.59 -5.47 -0.50
CA SER A 124 -4.50 -4.52 -0.72
C SER A 124 -4.73 -3.14 -0.12
N TYR A 125 -5.97 -2.63 -0.12
CA TYR A 125 -6.29 -1.34 0.49
C TYR A 125 -6.07 -1.37 2.00
N THR A 126 -6.40 -2.50 2.65
CA THR A 126 -6.13 -2.73 4.07
C THR A 126 -4.64 -2.68 4.37
N PHE A 127 -3.85 -3.49 3.64
CA PHE A 127 -2.41 -3.58 3.85
C PHE A 127 -1.67 -2.29 3.48
N PHE A 128 -2.10 -1.60 2.43
CA PHE A 128 -1.56 -0.31 2.06
C PHE A 128 -1.79 0.75 3.15
N SER A 129 -3.00 0.82 3.71
CA SER A 129 -3.32 1.76 4.80
C SER A 129 -2.48 1.47 6.05
N VAL A 130 -2.35 0.19 6.43
CA VAL A 130 -1.51 -0.21 7.57
C VAL A 130 -0.03 0.09 7.31
N LEU A 131 0.48 -0.22 6.13
CA LEU A 131 1.86 0.10 5.74
C LEU A 131 2.12 1.60 5.86
N THR A 132 1.25 2.43 5.29
CA THR A 132 1.41 3.89 5.33
C THR A 132 1.43 4.41 6.77
N LEU A 133 0.53 3.92 7.63
CA LEU A 133 0.50 4.29 9.05
C LEU A 133 1.79 3.90 9.77
N LEU A 134 2.29 2.68 9.55
CA LEU A 134 3.53 2.22 10.15
C LEU A 134 4.73 3.04 9.67
N LEU A 135 4.80 3.37 8.39
CA LEU A 135 5.87 4.22 7.85
C LEU A 135 5.81 5.63 8.43
N LEU A 136 4.62 6.24 8.56
CA LEU A 136 4.46 7.55 9.18
C LEU A 136 4.87 7.54 10.64
N LEU A 137 4.44 6.54 11.40
CA LEU A 137 4.80 6.40 12.81
C LEU A 137 6.32 6.17 12.98
N THR A 138 6.89 5.24 12.22
CA THR A 138 8.33 4.94 12.30
C THR A 138 9.15 6.15 11.90
N GLY A 139 8.82 6.80 10.78
CA GLY A 139 9.51 7.99 10.32
C GLY A 139 9.38 9.15 11.28
N GLY A 140 8.19 9.38 11.85
CA GLY A 140 7.96 10.43 12.84
C GLY A 140 8.74 10.18 14.12
N VAL A 141 8.61 8.99 14.71
CA VAL A 141 9.27 8.65 15.99
C VAL A 141 10.79 8.65 15.85
N LEU A 142 11.35 7.97 14.84
CA LEU A 142 12.80 7.89 14.67
C LEU A 142 13.43 9.25 14.32
N SER A 143 12.73 10.07 13.54
CA SER A 143 13.18 11.44 13.25
C SER A 143 13.14 12.32 14.51
N PHE A 144 12.15 12.14 15.39
CA PHE A 144 12.04 12.89 16.64
C PHE A 144 13.16 12.53 17.62
N ILE A 145 13.57 11.24 17.67
CA ILE A 145 14.68 10.75 18.50
C ILE A 145 16.04 11.18 17.92
N GLY A 146 16.11 11.65 16.68
CA GLY A 146 17.34 12.09 16.04
C GLY A 146 18.20 10.95 15.47
N VAL A 147 17.58 9.83 15.09
CA VAL A 147 18.24 8.71 14.41
C VAL A 147 18.76 9.14 13.02
N ASN A 148 19.88 8.58 12.59
CA ASN A 148 20.45 8.87 11.27
C ASN A 148 19.44 8.57 10.14
N PRO A 149 19.34 9.43 9.11
CA PRO A 149 18.40 9.24 7.99
C PRO A 149 18.54 7.90 7.27
N GLU A 150 19.74 7.34 7.17
CA GLU A 150 19.99 6.04 6.54
C GLU A 150 19.42 4.88 7.36
N ASP A 151 19.56 4.93 8.68
CA ASP A 151 18.99 3.92 9.59
C ASP A 151 17.46 3.96 9.55
N ILE A 152 16.87 5.17 9.46
CA ILE A 152 15.43 5.35 9.28
C ILE A 152 14.99 4.72 7.96
N LYS A 153 15.70 4.99 6.86
CA LYS A 153 15.42 4.41 5.54
C LYS A 153 15.45 2.89 5.60
N ASN A 154 16.50 2.31 6.17
CA ASN A 154 16.64 0.86 6.31
C ASN A 154 15.52 0.24 7.15
N ALA A 155 15.19 0.83 8.29
CA ALA A 155 14.07 0.39 9.11
C ALA A 155 12.73 0.40 8.35
N MET A 156 12.46 1.46 7.58
CA MET A 156 11.26 1.57 6.76
C MET A 156 11.23 0.52 5.63
N LEU A 157 12.36 0.24 4.99
CA LEU A 157 12.45 -0.80 3.97
C LEU A 157 12.16 -2.19 4.56
N TRP A 158 12.69 -2.51 5.74
CA TRP A 158 12.40 -3.77 6.44
C TRP A 158 10.92 -3.88 6.82
N ILE A 159 10.32 -2.81 7.35
CA ILE A 159 8.88 -2.78 7.67
C ILE A 159 8.06 -3.01 6.40
N SER A 160 8.41 -2.34 5.29
CA SER A 160 7.73 -2.50 4.01
C SER A 160 7.80 -3.94 3.50
N ALA A 161 8.98 -4.57 3.58
CA ALA A 161 9.18 -5.96 3.18
C ALA A 161 8.36 -6.92 4.05
N LEU A 162 8.35 -6.74 5.37
CA LEU A 162 7.58 -7.58 6.30
C LEU A 162 6.06 -7.47 6.06
N ILE A 163 5.54 -6.25 5.93
CA ILE A 163 4.12 -6.03 5.64
C ILE A 163 3.74 -6.58 4.27
N TYR A 164 4.60 -6.42 3.26
CA TYR A 164 4.37 -7.00 1.93
C TYR A 164 4.35 -8.53 1.97
N MET A 165 5.26 -9.17 2.68
CA MET A 165 5.26 -10.62 2.87
C MET A 165 3.97 -11.12 3.55
N LEU A 166 3.54 -10.44 4.62
CA LEU A 166 2.27 -10.76 5.28
C LEU A 166 1.08 -10.59 4.33
N PHE A 167 1.06 -9.52 3.54
CA PHE A 167 0.03 -9.28 2.53
C PHE A 167 -0.04 -10.42 1.51
N ILE A 168 1.10 -10.84 0.94
CA ILE A 168 1.19 -11.92 -0.02
C ILE A 168 0.64 -13.22 0.57
N ILE A 169 1.05 -13.58 1.79
CA ILE A 169 0.56 -14.78 2.49
C ILE A 169 -0.95 -14.73 2.70
N ARG A 170 -1.48 -13.60 3.18
CA ARG A 170 -2.92 -13.45 3.44
C ARG A 170 -3.74 -13.47 2.16
N LYS A 171 -3.29 -12.78 1.14
CA LYS A 171 -3.95 -12.79 -0.18
C LYS A 171 -3.96 -14.18 -0.78
N PHE A 172 -2.85 -14.91 -0.67
CA PHE A 172 -2.76 -16.29 -1.11
C PHE A 172 -3.76 -17.20 -0.38
N GLN A 173 -3.89 -17.07 0.95
CA GLN A 173 -4.87 -17.82 1.75
C GLN A 173 -6.31 -17.55 1.28
N ILE A 174 -6.64 -16.28 0.94
CA ILE A 174 -7.96 -15.93 0.40
C ILE A 174 -8.17 -16.60 -0.97
N PHE A 175 -7.18 -16.61 -1.86
CA PHE A 175 -7.30 -17.26 -3.17
C PHE A 175 -7.46 -18.77 -3.05
N VAL A 176 -6.65 -19.44 -2.24
CA VAL A 176 -6.70 -20.90 -2.04
C VAL A 176 -7.99 -21.35 -1.38
N SER A 177 -8.68 -20.49 -0.61
CA SER A 177 -9.98 -20.82 -0.02
C SER A 177 -11.09 -21.04 -1.06
N SER A 178 -10.92 -20.57 -2.31
CA SER A 178 -11.93 -20.67 -3.36
C SER A 178 -11.43 -21.26 -4.69
N CYS A 179 -10.12 -21.49 -4.83
CA CYS A 179 -9.48 -22.07 -6.02
C CYS A 179 -8.51 -23.17 -5.64
N SER A 180 -8.03 -23.93 -6.65
CA SER A 180 -6.89 -24.83 -6.46
C SER A 180 -5.63 -24.04 -6.11
N PHE A 181 -4.73 -24.65 -5.36
CA PHE A 181 -3.44 -24.08 -4.95
C PHE A 181 -2.68 -23.44 -6.11
N PHE A 182 -2.58 -24.16 -7.22
CA PHE A 182 -1.85 -23.71 -8.41
C PHE A 182 -2.50 -22.48 -9.06
N SER A 183 -3.83 -22.46 -9.18
CA SER A 183 -4.57 -21.30 -9.70
C SER A 183 -4.39 -20.08 -8.78
N GLY A 184 -4.49 -20.27 -7.46
CA GLY A 184 -4.26 -19.20 -6.48
C GLY A 184 -2.86 -18.59 -6.59
N PHE A 185 -1.85 -19.43 -6.80
CA PHE A 185 -0.47 -18.99 -7.00
C PHE A 185 -0.30 -18.17 -8.29
N LEU A 186 -0.86 -18.64 -9.42
CA LEU A 186 -0.82 -17.88 -10.69
C LEU A 186 -1.47 -16.51 -10.59
N TYR A 187 -2.64 -16.42 -9.93
CA TYR A 187 -3.30 -15.14 -9.69
C TYR A 187 -2.45 -14.20 -8.84
N LEU A 188 -1.79 -14.73 -7.81
CA LEU A 188 -0.91 -13.95 -6.96
C LEU A 188 0.29 -13.40 -7.76
N CYS A 189 0.93 -14.26 -8.56
CA CYS A 189 2.04 -13.86 -9.42
C CYS A 189 1.63 -12.74 -10.38
N ALA A 190 0.52 -12.91 -11.08
CA ALA A 190 0.05 -11.97 -12.10
C ALA A 190 -0.39 -10.62 -11.50
N LEU A 191 -1.09 -10.64 -10.36
CA LEU A 191 -1.70 -9.43 -9.79
C LEU A 191 -0.79 -8.66 -8.83
N GLU A 192 0.17 -9.34 -8.18
CA GLU A 192 0.99 -8.71 -7.16
C GLU A 192 2.48 -8.77 -7.45
N LEU A 193 3.02 -9.97 -7.74
CA LEU A 193 4.47 -10.11 -7.88
C LEU A 193 5.01 -9.42 -9.13
N ILE A 194 4.30 -9.49 -10.27
CA ILE A 194 4.74 -8.84 -11.50
C ILE A 194 4.70 -7.31 -11.38
N PRO A 195 3.58 -6.65 -11.00
CA PRO A 195 3.55 -5.19 -10.91
C PRO A 195 4.51 -4.65 -9.85
N THR A 196 4.56 -5.28 -8.68
CA THR A 196 5.45 -4.82 -7.60
C THR A 196 6.92 -5.09 -7.95
N GLY A 197 7.22 -6.24 -8.56
CA GLY A 197 8.55 -6.54 -9.08
C GLY A 197 9.02 -5.54 -10.12
N ALA A 198 8.13 -5.08 -11.02
CA ALA A 198 8.44 -4.05 -12.00
C ALA A 198 8.80 -2.71 -11.33
N VAL A 199 8.07 -2.30 -10.28
CA VAL A 199 8.40 -1.08 -9.52
C VAL A 199 9.74 -1.22 -8.79
N ILE A 200 10.00 -2.36 -8.14
CA ILE A 200 11.28 -2.60 -7.45
C ILE A 200 12.42 -2.64 -8.46
N ALA A 201 12.26 -3.33 -9.59
CA ALA A 201 13.26 -3.39 -10.65
C ALA A 201 13.56 -2.00 -11.22
N SER A 202 12.54 -1.16 -11.40
CA SER A 202 12.73 0.22 -11.86
C SER A 202 13.51 1.10 -10.86
N ALA A 203 13.48 0.77 -9.58
CA ALA A 203 14.23 1.48 -8.55
C ALA A 203 15.70 1.03 -8.45
N VAL A 204 16.01 -0.20 -8.91
CA VAL A 204 17.36 -0.80 -8.79
C VAL A 204 18.14 -0.72 -10.09
N ILE A 205 17.45 -0.86 -11.24
CA ILE A 205 18.10 -0.95 -12.56
C ILE A 205 18.27 0.45 -13.19
N PHE A 206 17.32 1.33 -12.99
CA PHE A 206 17.27 2.68 -13.54
C PHE A 206 17.48 3.75 -12.46
#